data_75334713e314b9e95b8df7dd4444e503
#
_entry.id   75334713e314b9e95b8df7dd4444e503
#
_cell.length_a   1.000
_cell.length_b   1.000
_cell.length_c   1.000
_cell.angle_alpha   90.00
_cell.angle_beta   90.00
_cell.angle_gamma   90.00
#
_symmetry.space_group_name_H-M   'P 1'
#
loop_
_entity.id
_entity.type
_entity.pdbx_description
1 polymer ?
#
loop_
_entity_poly.entity_id
_entity_poly.type
_entity_poly.pdbx_seq_one_letter_code
_entity_poly.pdbx_strand_id
1 'polypeptide(L)'
;MTLVDELIKGLLPENEEKTVAIYAGGFKPPTRGHFEVVKQALEEHPNIDELLIYIGKKERDGITQAQSLLVWEIYANYLPLKVELIPTSTPPIKAVYNYAKNNPETSVLWIIGAREGDDGDFKDIADRTKNVDNYSNIALAVTITTNTASGTAARNAAKISMEKLKPLLPDELKDEEVIQVFDIIKENTAPNHVVESKAILNWEKRVTIPGPVPPAFLEGDVLTYEG
;
A
#
# COMPACT_ATOMS: atom_id res chain seq x y z
N MET A 1 3.67 11.46 -45.82
CA MET A 1 3.94 12.04 -44.52
C MET A 1 4.55 13.39 -44.78
N THR A 2 3.89 14.46 -44.42
CA THR A 2 4.35 15.83 -44.72
C THR A 2 5.23 16.34 -43.58
N LEU A 3 6.10 17.32 -43.87
CA LEU A 3 6.96 18.02 -42.88
C LEU A 3 6.12 18.59 -41.73
N VAL A 4 4.87 18.92 -41.99
CA VAL A 4 3.88 19.40 -41.01
C VAL A 4 3.46 18.27 -40.06
N ASP A 5 3.28 17.03 -40.55
CA ASP A 5 2.93 15.87 -39.72
C ASP A 5 4.06 15.50 -38.74
N GLU A 6 5.34 15.67 -39.17
CA GLU A 6 6.51 15.47 -38.28
C GLU A 6 6.66 16.58 -37.25
N LEU A 7 6.38 17.84 -37.63
CA LEU A 7 6.41 18.99 -36.71
C LEU A 7 5.30 18.90 -35.66
N ILE A 8 4.08 18.48 -36.03
CA ILE A 8 2.96 18.29 -35.11
C ILE A 8 3.25 17.12 -34.15
N LYS A 9 3.88 16.03 -34.63
CA LYS A 9 4.28 14.91 -33.79
C LYS A 9 5.34 15.26 -32.75
N GLY A 10 6.22 16.23 -33.06
CA GLY A 10 7.23 16.75 -32.13
C GLY A 10 6.71 17.86 -31.17
N LEU A 11 5.50 18.38 -31.40
CA LEU A 11 4.88 19.44 -30.60
C LEU A 11 3.77 18.91 -29.67
N LEU A 12 3.25 17.72 -29.93
CA LEU A 12 2.38 17.06 -28.97
C LEU A 12 3.29 16.52 -27.87
N PRO A 13 3.04 16.85 -26.58
CA PRO A 13 3.72 16.16 -25.50
C PRO A 13 3.44 14.67 -25.73
N GLU A 14 4.49 13.85 -25.86
CA GLU A 14 4.33 12.42 -25.68
C GLU A 14 3.65 12.28 -24.33
N ASN A 15 2.40 11.94 -24.36
CA ASN A 15 1.64 11.64 -23.15
C ASN A 15 2.19 10.27 -22.72
N GLU A 16 3.35 10.29 -22.05
CA GLU A 16 3.91 9.09 -21.45
C GLU A 16 2.83 8.58 -20.51
N GLU A 17 2.29 7.42 -20.84
CA GLU A 17 1.22 6.79 -20.08
C GLU A 17 1.72 6.56 -18.67
N LYS A 18 1.20 7.32 -17.70
CA LYS A 18 1.62 7.23 -16.30
C LYS A 18 1.42 5.81 -15.80
N THR A 19 2.48 5.21 -15.25
CA THR A 19 2.44 3.89 -14.64
C THR A 19 2.46 4.02 -13.11
N VAL A 20 1.40 3.56 -12.46
CA VAL A 20 1.25 3.57 -11.01
C VAL A 20 1.30 2.15 -10.48
N ALA A 21 2.29 1.85 -9.64
CA ALA A 21 2.32 0.60 -8.91
C ALA A 21 1.43 0.68 -7.66
N ILE A 22 0.68 -0.39 -7.40
CA ILE A 22 -0.16 -0.48 -6.20
C ILE A 22 0.16 -1.77 -5.46
N TYR A 23 0.55 -1.64 -4.19
CA TYR A 23 0.70 -2.76 -3.27
C TYR A 23 -0.37 -2.70 -2.18
N ALA A 24 -1.25 -3.69 -2.12
CA ALA A 24 -2.45 -3.64 -1.30
C ALA A 24 -2.52 -4.82 -0.31
N GLY A 25 -2.65 -4.51 0.99
CA GLY A 25 -2.69 -5.56 2.00
C GLY A 25 -3.12 -5.11 3.39
N GLY A 26 -3.17 -6.07 4.30
CA GLY A 26 -3.47 -5.82 5.72
C GLY A 26 -2.27 -5.27 6.48
N PHE A 27 -1.07 -5.84 6.25
CA PHE A 27 0.21 -5.44 6.84
C PHE A 27 0.17 -5.29 8.36
N LYS A 28 -0.11 -6.36 9.07
CA LYS A 28 -0.31 -6.31 10.53
C LYS A 28 0.73 -7.12 11.32
N PRO A 29 1.93 -6.58 11.57
CA PRO A 29 2.54 -5.38 10.95
C PRO A 29 3.14 -5.67 9.57
N PRO A 30 3.65 -4.65 8.84
CA PRO A 30 4.56 -4.86 7.73
C PRO A 30 5.81 -5.62 8.19
N THR A 31 6.35 -6.45 7.31
CA THR A 31 7.54 -7.28 7.61
C THR A 31 8.55 -7.19 6.47
N ARG A 32 9.74 -7.75 6.69
CA ARG A 32 10.77 -7.92 5.66
C ARG A 32 10.21 -8.50 4.36
N GLY A 33 9.40 -9.56 4.42
CA GLY A 33 8.83 -10.16 3.20
C GLY A 33 7.95 -9.19 2.41
N HIS A 34 7.16 -8.33 3.08
CA HIS A 34 6.38 -7.30 2.38
C HIS A 34 7.26 -6.25 1.73
N PHE A 35 8.35 -5.84 2.39
CA PHE A 35 9.30 -4.86 1.86
C PHE A 35 10.07 -5.42 0.66
N GLU A 36 10.55 -6.66 0.73
CA GLU A 36 11.25 -7.35 -0.36
C GLU A 36 10.37 -7.50 -1.60
N VAL A 37 9.09 -7.86 -1.44
CA VAL A 37 8.13 -7.93 -2.56
C VAL A 37 8.05 -6.61 -3.31
N VAL A 38 7.93 -5.50 -2.59
CA VAL A 38 7.87 -4.17 -3.22
C VAL A 38 9.19 -3.82 -3.88
N LYS A 39 10.31 -4.01 -3.17
CA LYS A 39 11.65 -3.69 -3.67
C LYS A 39 11.96 -4.45 -4.97
N GLN A 40 11.72 -5.75 -4.99
CA GLN A 40 11.91 -6.59 -6.16
C GLN A 40 11.01 -6.16 -7.33
N ALA A 41 9.72 -5.90 -7.07
CA ALA A 41 8.82 -5.44 -8.12
C ALA A 41 9.28 -4.11 -8.75
N LEU A 42 9.82 -3.17 -7.95
CA LEU A 42 10.37 -1.91 -8.46
C LEU A 42 11.66 -2.11 -9.27
N GLU A 43 12.49 -3.08 -8.90
CA GLU A 43 13.70 -3.44 -9.65
C GLU A 43 13.36 -4.09 -11.01
N GLU A 44 12.32 -4.93 -11.05
CA GLU A 44 11.86 -5.61 -12.27
C GLU A 44 11.09 -4.68 -13.21
N HIS A 45 10.50 -3.60 -12.69
CA HIS A 45 9.68 -2.63 -13.42
C HIS A 45 10.19 -1.19 -13.23
N PRO A 46 11.30 -0.80 -13.86
CA PRO A 46 11.95 0.50 -13.62
C PRO A 46 11.14 1.72 -14.13
N ASN A 47 10.10 1.51 -14.94
CA ASN A 47 9.27 2.57 -15.53
C ASN A 47 8.05 2.94 -14.66
N ILE A 48 8.09 2.65 -13.37
CA ILE A 48 7.03 3.04 -12.44
C ILE A 48 7.24 4.49 -12.02
N ASP A 49 6.22 5.34 -12.19
CA ASP A 49 6.25 6.76 -11.81
C ASP A 49 5.90 6.99 -10.34
N GLU A 50 5.04 6.14 -9.78
CA GLU A 50 4.51 6.30 -8.43
C GLU A 50 4.16 4.96 -7.80
N LEU A 51 4.39 4.85 -6.50
CA LEU A 51 4.01 3.68 -5.70
C LEU A 51 2.96 4.06 -4.65
N LEU A 52 1.81 3.40 -4.71
CA LEU A 52 0.75 3.52 -3.71
C LEU A 52 0.72 2.24 -2.86
N ILE A 53 0.77 2.40 -1.53
CA ILE A 53 0.61 1.27 -0.60
C ILE A 53 -0.73 1.42 0.12
N TYR A 54 -1.68 0.54 -0.21
CA TYR A 54 -3.01 0.51 0.39
C TYR A 54 -3.05 -0.36 1.63
N ILE A 55 -3.35 0.25 2.78
CA ILE A 55 -3.29 -0.40 4.09
C ILE A 55 -4.71 -0.62 4.63
N GLY A 56 -5.06 -1.89 4.86
CA GLY A 56 -6.39 -2.29 5.31
C GLY A 56 -6.73 -1.82 6.72
N LYS A 57 -8.01 -1.43 6.93
CA LYS A 57 -8.52 -0.94 8.21
C LYS A 57 -8.55 -2.00 9.31
N LYS A 58 -8.77 -3.28 8.95
CA LYS A 58 -8.99 -4.34 9.94
C LYS A 58 -7.77 -4.51 10.84
N GLU A 59 -7.97 -4.34 12.14
CA GLU A 59 -6.99 -4.67 13.17
C GLU A 59 -6.77 -6.19 13.25
N ARG A 60 -5.56 -6.60 13.63
CA ARG A 60 -5.22 -8.01 13.88
C ARG A 60 -4.27 -8.12 15.06
N ASP A 61 -4.71 -8.82 16.10
CA ASP A 61 -3.92 -9.11 17.32
C ASP A 61 -3.27 -7.84 17.91
N GLY A 62 -4.04 -6.77 18.02
CA GLY A 62 -3.63 -5.50 18.58
C GLY A 62 -2.91 -4.57 17.61
N ILE A 63 -2.56 -4.98 16.38
CA ILE A 63 -1.94 -4.09 15.40
C ILE A 63 -3.00 -3.36 14.58
N THR A 64 -3.04 -2.05 14.74
CA THR A 64 -3.96 -1.14 14.05
C THR A 64 -3.49 -0.76 12.65
N GLN A 65 -4.36 -0.08 11.89
CA GLN A 65 -3.99 0.52 10.61
C GLN A 65 -2.94 1.63 10.78
N ALA A 66 -3.09 2.47 11.81
CA ALA A 66 -2.17 3.56 12.09
C ALA A 66 -0.75 3.08 12.37
N GLN A 67 -0.59 2.03 13.16
CA GLN A 67 0.73 1.42 13.40
C GLN A 67 1.34 0.86 12.14
N SER A 68 0.54 0.23 11.28
CA SER A 68 1.04 -0.27 9.98
C SER A 68 1.49 0.86 9.06
N LEU A 69 0.81 2.02 9.09
CA LEU A 69 1.23 3.23 8.37
C LEU A 69 2.59 3.72 8.89
N LEU A 70 2.75 3.87 10.21
CA LEU A 70 4.00 4.32 10.82
C LEU A 70 5.19 3.41 10.48
N VAL A 71 4.97 2.09 10.49
CA VAL A 71 6.02 1.13 10.08
C VAL A 71 6.35 1.28 8.59
N TRP A 72 5.35 1.43 7.73
CA TRP A 72 5.59 1.67 6.30
C TRP A 72 6.27 3.01 6.03
N GLU A 73 6.02 4.07 6.82
CA GLU A 73 6.75 5.35 6.71
C GLU A 73 8.26 5.16 6.91
N ILE A 74 8.65 4.32 7.86
CA ILE A 74 10.06 3.99 8.09
C ILE A 74 10.63 3.22 6.87
N TYR A 75 9.92 2.20 6.39
CA TYR A 75 10.38 1.36 5.26
C TYR A 75 10.46 2.15 3.95
N ALA A 76 9.55 3.08 3.73
CA ALA A 76 9.49 3.90 2.50
C ALA A 76 10.75 4.72 2.26
N ASN A 77 11.51 5.06 3.32
CA ASN A 77 12.78 5.78 3.19
C ASN A 77 13.88 4.96 2.47
N TYR A 78 13.70 3.65 2.33
CA TYR A 78 14.64 2.74 1.71
C TYR A 78 14.19 2.25 0.33
N LEU A 79 13.06 2.77 -0.18
CA LEU A 79 12.58 2.49 -1.53
C LEU A 79 13.09 3.57 -2.50
N PRO A 80 13.40 3.20 -3.76
CA PRO A 80 13.99 4.13 -4.73
C PRO A 80 13.00 5.14 -5.31
N LEU A 81 11.72 5.01 -4.98
CA LEU A 81 10.62 5.78 -5.53
C LEU A 81 9.82 6.45 -4.42
N LYS A 82 9.19 7.59 -4.74
CA LYS A 82 8.23 8.22 -3.82
C LYS A 82 7.06 7.28 -3.56
N VAL A 83 6.79 7.04 -2.27
CA VAL A 83 5.71 6.18 -1.81
C VAL A 83 4.59 7.02 -1.23
N GLU A 84 3.36 6.75 -1.65
CA GLU A 84 2.17 7.27 -1.00
C GLU A 84 1.50 6.16 -0.18
N LEU A 85 1.33 6.39 1.12
CA LEU A 85 0.71 5.45 2.04
C LEU A 85 -0.77 5.81 2.22
N ILE A 86 -1.66 4.91 1.84
CA ILE A 86 -3.10 5.18 1.78
C ILE A 86 -3.86 4.26 2.72
N PRO A 87 -4.41 4.80 3.84
CA PRO A 87 -5.32 4.05 4.69
C PRO A 87 -6.64 3.82 3.96
N THR A 88 -7.07 2.55 3.85
CA THR A 88 -8.32 2.21 3.17
C THR A 88 -9.44 1.97 4.17
N SER A 89 -10.63 2.52 3.91
CA SER A 89 -11.86 2.21 4.65
C SER A 89 -12.55 0.94 4.15
N THR A 90 -12.30 0.56 2.89
CA THR A 90 -12.77 -0.66 2.22
C THR A 90 -11.68 -1.73 2.24
N PRO A 91 -11.98 -2.99 1.89
CA PRO A 91 -10.95 -3.99 1.65
C PRO A 91 -9.90 -3.48 0.66
N PRO A 92 -8.58 -3.62 0.93
CA PRO A 92 -7.51 -3.08 0.09
C PRO A 92 -7.60 -3.51 -1.37
N ILE A 93 -8.00 -4.76 -1.63
CA ILE A 93 -8.21 -5.29 -2.98
C ILE A 93 -9.28 -4.50 -3.75
N LYS A 94 -10.39 -4.16 -3.08
CA LYS A 94 -11.45 -3.34 -3.69
C LYS A 94 -10.94 -1.94 -4.01
N ALA A 95 -10.03 -1.40 -3.20
CA ALA A 95 -9.43 -0.09 -3.45
C ALA A 95 -8.59 -0.09 -4.73
N VAL A 96 -7.85 -1.18 -5.04
CA VAL A 96 -7.10 -1.33 -6.31
C VAL A 96 -8.04 -1.24 -7.51
N TYR A 97 -9.11 -2.03 -7.52
CA TYR A 97 -10.09 -2.00 -8.62
C TYR A 97 -10.79 -0.64 -8.75
N ASN A 98 -11.11 0.00 -7.62
CA ASN A 98 -11.69 1.35 -7.64
C ASN A 98 -10.72 2.38 -8.23
N TYR A 99 -9.42 2.29 -7.89
CA TYR A 99 -8.41 3.16 -8.46
C TYR A 99 -8.33 3.02 -9.98
N ALA A 100 -8.18 1.79 -10.48
CA ALA A 100 -8.11 1.51 -11.91
C ALA A 100 -9.36 1.99 -12.66
N LYS A 101 -10.54 1.76 -12.09
CA LYS A 101 -11.80 2.22 -12.67
C LYS A 101 -11.88 3.75 -12.77
N ASN A 102 -11.40 4.45 -11.75
CA ASN A 102 -11.46 5.91 -11.69
C ASN A 102 -10.33 6.61 -12.48
N ASN A 103 -9.31 5.85 -12.89
CA ASN A 103 -8.16 6.36 -13.64
C ASN A 103 -7.91 5.48 -14.88
N PRO A 104 -8.84 5.46 -15.86
CA PRO A 104 -8.75 4.54 -17.00
C PRO A 104 -7.55 4.78 -17.91
N GLU A 105 -7.00 6.02 -17.91
CA GLU A 105 -5.85 6.44 -18.69
C GLU A 105 -4.51 6.19 -17.99
N THR A 106 -4.53 5.57 -16.79
CA THR A 106 -3.33 5.27 -16.01
C THR A 106 -3.07 3.77 -16.06
N SER A 107 -1.88 3.37 -16.45
CA SER A 107 -1.41 1.99 -16.32
C SER A 107 -1.23 1.65 -14.85
N VAL A 108 -1.90 0.62 -14.37
CA VAL A 108 -1.82 0.14 -12.99
C VAL A 108 -1.04 -1.15 -12.95
N LEU A 109 0.10 -1.16 -12.27
CA LEU A 109 0.84 -2.37 -11.96
C LEU A 109 0.49 -2.85 -10.56
N TRP A 110 -0.35 -3.88 -10.45
CA TRP A 110 -0.71 -4.42 -9.15
C TRP A 110 0.35 -5.40 -8.64
N ILE A 111 1.10 -4.98 -7.62
CA ILE A 111 2.13 -5.80 -6.97
C ILE A 111 1.46 -6.79 -6.01
N ILE A 112 1.80 -8.06 -6.14
CA ILE A 112 1.29 -9.16 -5.31
C ILE A 112 2.47 -10.04 -4.90
N GLY A 113 2.60 -10.28 -3.60
CA GLY A 113 3.61 -11.22 -3.07
C GLY A 113 3.03 -12.61 -2.86
N ALA A 114 3.81 -13.63 -3.19
CA ALA A 114 3.58 -15.02 -2.82
C ALA A 114 4.83 -15.62 -2.19
N ARG A 115 4.64 -16.57 -1.28
CA ARG A 115 5.75 -17.37 -0.75
C ARG A 115 5.96 -18.59 -1.61
N GLU A 116 7.22 -18.91 -1.87
CA GLU A 116 7.57 -20.11 -2.60
C GLU A 116 7.01 -21.36 -1.89
N GLY A 117 6.32 -22.23 -2.65
CA GLY A 117 5.76 -23.48 -2.13
C GLY A 117 4.52 -23.33 -1.22
N ASP A 118 3.92 -22.14 -1.11
CA ASP A 118 2.68 -21.93 -0.34
C ASP A 118 1.47 -21.91 -1.29
N ASP A 119 0.82 -23.07 -1.44
CA ASP A 119 -0.40 -23.21 -2.27
C ASP A 119 -1.53 -22.30 -1.81
N GLY A 120 -1.55 -21.91 -0.52
CA GLY A 120 -2.54 -21.01 0.04
C GLY A 120 -2.38 -19.59 -0.51
N ASP A 121 -1.13 -19.12 -0.66
CA ASP A 121 -0.84 -17.81 -1.24
C ASP A 121 -1.25 -17.77 -2.71
N PHE A 122 -0.97 -18.82 -3.50
CA PHE A 122 -1.37 -18.88 -4.91
C PHE A 122 -2.89 -18.91 -5.08
N LYS A 123 -3.59 -19.65 -4.21
CA LYS A 123 -5.06 -19.65 -4.23
C LYS A 123 -5.63 -18.29 -3.88
N ASP A 124 -5.06 -17.61 -2.88
CA ASP A 124 -5.48 -16.26 -2.48
C ASP A 124 -5.23 -15.25 -3.61
N ILE A 125 -4.12 -15.37 -4.36
CA ILE A 125 -3.85 -14.56 -5.56
C ILE A 125 -4.94 -14.76 -6.59
N ALA A 126 -5.26 -16.01 -6.94
CA ALA A 126 -6.28 -16.32 -7.93
C ALA A 126 -7.67 -15.75 -7.52
N ASP A 127 -8.02 -15.84 -6.25
CA ASP A 127 -9.27 -15.26 -5.73
C ASP A 127 -9.29 -13.72 -5.78
N ARG A 128 -8.15 -13.08 -5.51
CA ARG A 128 -8.02 -11.61 -5.55
C ARG A 128 -8.06 -11.07 -6.96
N THR A 129 -7.45 -11.77 -7.91
CA THR A 129 -7.24 -11.31 -9.30
C THR A 129 -8.30 -11.78 -10.29
N LYS A 130 -9.27 -12.57 -9.87
CA LYS A 130 -10.31 -13.15 -10.72
C LYS A 130 -11.10 -12.16 -11.59
N ASN A 131 -11.09 -10.88 -11.25
CA ASN A 131 -11.79 -9.83 -11.98
C ASN A 131 -10.83 -8.90 -12.75
N VAL A 132 -9.52 -9.19 -12.78
CA VAL A 132 -8.51 -8.34 -13.44
C VAL A 132 -8.81 -8.19 -14.93
N ASP A 133 -9.26 -9.26 -15.60
CA ASP A 133 -9.59 -9.25 -17.03
C ASP A 133 -10.71 -8.26 -17.41
N ASN A 134 -11.45 -7.75 -16.42
CA ASN A 134 -12.46 -6.69 -16.65
C ASN A 134 -11.83 -5.28 -16.73
N TYR A 135 -10.51 -5.15 -16.52
CA TYR A 135 -9.79 -3.88 -16.48
C TYR A 135 -8.62 -3.91 -17.44
N SER A 136 -8.72 -3.20 -18.57
CA SER A 136 -7.66 -3.15 -19.59
C SER A 136 -6.38 -2.47 -19.13
N ASN A 137 -6.47 -1.68 -18.05
CA ASN A 137 -5.38 -0.88 -17.51
C ASN A 137 -4.72 -1.50 -16.25
N ILE A 138 -5.02 -2.77 -15.89
CA ILE A 138 -4.34 -3.47 -14.78
C ILE A 138 -3.43 -4.55 -15.33
N ALA A 139 -2.16 -4.48 -14.99
CA ALA A 139 -1.19 -5.57 -15.11
C ALA A 139 -0.83 -6.11 -13.72
N LEU A 140 -0.46 -7.40 -13.64
CA LEU A 140 -0.05 -8.03 -12.39
C LEU A 140 1.48 -8.18 -12.35
N ALA A 141 2.10 -7.75 -11.24
CA ALA A 141 3.47 -8.08 -10.88
C ALA A 141 3.44 -9.06 -9.70
N VAL A 142 3.62 -10.34 -10.01
CA VAL A 142 3.64 -11.40 -8.98
C VAL A 142 5.07 -11.69 -8.58
N THR A 143 5.45 -11.28 -7.38
CA THR A 143 6.78 -11.51 -6.82
C THR A 143 6.76 -12.71 -5.90
N ILE A 144 7.59 -13.70 -6.19
CA ILE A 144 7.75 -14.90 -5.36
C ILE A 144 8.92 -14.70 -4.42
N THR A 145 8.67 -14.78 -3.11
CA THR A 145 9.69 -14.64 -2.08
C THR A 145 9.93 -15.95 -1.33
N THR A 146 11.19 -16.24 -1.05
CA THR A 146 11.60 -17.32 -0.14
C THR A 146 11.51 -16.90 1.33
N ASN A 147 11.20 -15.62 1.60
CA ASN A 147 11.18 -15.07 2.94
C ASN A 147 9.95 -15.56 3.72
N THR A 148 10.21 -16.15 4.88
CA THR A 148 9.17 -16.69 5.80
C THR A 148 8.66 -15.66 6.80
N ALA A 149 9.14 -14.41 6.78
CA ALA A 149 8.72 -13.36 7.68
C ALA A 149 7.24 -13.03 7.47
N SER A 150 6.40 -13.44 8.41
CA SER A 150 4.96 -13.17 8.39
C SER A 150 4.57 -12.18 9.50
N GLY A 151 3.45 -11.47 9.30
CA GLY A 151 2.91 -10.60 10.35
C GLY A 151 2.64 -11.35 11.66
N THR A 152 2.26 -12.61 11.61
CA THR A 152 2.07 -13.45 12.81
C THR A 152 3.40 -13.73 13.52
N ALA A 153 4.45 -14.08 12.76
CA ALA A 153 5.79 -14.28 13.32
C ALA A 153 6.31 -12.99 13.96
N ALA A 154 6.13 -11.84 13.29
CA ALA A 154 6.57 -10.55 13.81
C ALA A 154 5.86 -10.15 15.11
N ARG A 155 4.52 -10.34 15.20
CA ARG A 155 3.78 -10.10 16.45
C ARG A 155 4.24 -10.99 17.60
N ASN A 156 4.49 -12.27 17.33
CA ASN A 156 4.96 -13.20 18.34
C ASN A 156 6.38 -12.87 18.79
N ALA A 157 7.27 -12.50 17.87
CA ALA A 157 8.63 -12.08 18.18
C ALA A 157 8.66 -10.79 19.01
N ALA A 158 7.85 -9.78 18.67
CA ALA A 158 7.75 -8.53 19.41
C ALA A 158 7.28 -8.71 20.87
N LYS A 159 6.47 -9.73 21.15
CA LYS A 159 6.08 -10.07 22.53
C LYS A 159 7.23 -10.62 23.36
N ILE A 160 8.26 -11.16 22.71
CA ILE A 160 9.42 -11.76 23.40
C ILE A 160 10.51 -10.71 23.58
N SER A 161 11.07 -10.19 22.49
CA SER A 161 12.10 -9.16 22.52
C SER A 161 12.36 -8.55 21.15
N MET A 162 13.06 -7.42 21.13
CA MET A 162 13.51 -6.73 19.92
C MET A 162 14.46 -7.62 19.10
N GLU A 163 15.37 -8.36 19.74
CA GLU A 163 16.34 -9.25 19.07
C GLU A 163 15.61 -10.37 18.30
N LYS A 164 14.45 -10.81 18.78
CA LYS A 164 13.63 -11.79 18.07
C LYS A 164 12.86 -11.18 16.91
N LEU A 165 12.49 -9.90 17.01
CA LEU A 165 11.80 -9.17 15.95
C LEU A 165 12.75 -8.77 14.81
N LYS A 166 13.96 -8.31 15.12
CA LYS A 166 14.93 -7.76 14.16
C LYS A 166 15.09 -8.61 12.89
N PRO A 167 15.22 -9.95 12.93
CA PRO A 167 15.36 -10.77 11.71
C PRO A 167 14.14 -10.77 10.79
N LEU A 168 12.99 -10.29 11.27
CA LEU A 168 11.72 -10.23 10.53
C LEU A 168 11.45 -8.84 9.93
N LEU A 169 12.36 -7.90 10.15
CA LEU A 169 12.34 -6.54 9.61
C LEU A 169 13.33 -6.42 8.44
N PRO A 170 13.19 -5.42 7.55
CA PRO A 170 14.16 -5.16 6.49
C PRO A 170 15.58 -5.01 7.02
N ASP A 171 16.56 -5.58 6.32
CA ASP A 171 17.98 -5.54 6.71
C ASP A 171 18.57 -4.12 6.55
N GLU A 172 17.94 -3.28 5.77
CA GLU A 172 18.31 -1.89 5.52
C GLU A 172 18.12 -0.97 6.72
N LEU A 173 17.28 -1.37 7.69
CA LEU A 173 16.95 -0.54 8.85
C LEU A 173 18.15 -0.34 9.76
N LYS A 174 18.36 0.90 10.19
CA LYS A 174 19.29 1.24 11.26
C LYS A 174 18.77 0.75 12.60
N ASP A 175 19.68 0.59 13.57
CA ASP A 175 19.31 0.09 14.91
C ASP A 175 18.26 0.97 15.59
N GLU A 176 18.31 2.30 15.40
CA GLU A 176 17.33 3.23 15.95
C GLU A 176 15.94 3.03 15.33
N GLU A 177 15.88 2.69 14.04
CA GLU A 177 14.62 2.44 13.33
C GLU A 177 14.04 1.07 13.71
N VAL A 178 14.90 0.08 13.96
CA VAL A 178 14.47 -1.22 14.52
C VAL A 178 13.81 -1.02 15.89
N ILE A 179 14.39 -0.16 16.74
CA ILE A 179 13.81 0.21 18.04
C ILE A 179 12.44 0.89 17.82
N GLN A 180 12.35 1.86 16.91
CA GLN A 180 11.10 2.54 16.61
C GLN A 180 10.01 1.57 16.15
N VAL A 181 10.34 0.66 15.22
CA VAL A 181 9.38 -0.36 14.74
C VAL A 181 8.94 -1.28 15.88
N PHE A 182 9.88 -1.70 16.75
CA PHE A 182 9.57 -2.53 17.91
C PHE A 182 8.61 -1.82 18.86
N ASP A 183 8.85 -0.56 19.17
CA ASP A 183 8.00 0.25 20.06
C ASP A 183 6.61 0.45 19.45
N ILE A 184 6.51 0.79 18.16
CA ILE A 184 5.23 0.91 17.45
C ILE A 184 4.41 -0.39 17.55
N ILE A 185 5.04 -1.55 17.38
CA ILE A 185 4.35 -2.85 17.45
C ILE A 185 3.93 -3.17 18.89
N LYS A 186 4.75 -2.80 19.88
CA LYS A 186 4.58 -3.15 21.29
C LYS A 186 3.60 -2.23 22.02
N GLU A 187 3.46 -0.96 21.62
CA GLU A 187 2.58 0.02 22.29
C GLU A 187 1.13 -0.45 22.45
N ASN A 188 0.64 -1.34 21.61
CA ASN A 188 -0.71 -1.89 21.74
C ASN A 188 -0.82 -3.13 22.65
N THR A 189 0.26 -3.58 23.27
CA THR A 189 0.19 -4.65 24.28
C THR A 189 0.02 -4.11 25.71
N ALA A 190 0.06 -2.77 25.91
CA ALA A 190 -0.20 -2.12 27.18
C ALA A 190 -1.54 -1.35 27.13
N PRO A 191 -2.45 -1.55 28.08
CA PRO A 191 -3.65 -0.72 28.19
C PRO A 191 -3.24 0.72 28.58
N ASN A 192 -3.61 1.70 27.75
CA ASN A 192 -3.54 3.14 28.04
C ASN A 192 -2.15 3.82 28.03
N HIS A 193 -1.59 4.05 26.84
CA HIS A 193 -0.83 5.26 26.59
C HIS A 193 -1.22 5.83 25.23
N VAL A 194 -1.96 6.92 25.25
CA VAL A 194 -2.16 7.79 24.09
C VAL A 194 -0.84 8.52 23.89
N VAL A 195 0.01 7.99 23.00
CA VAL A 195 1.13 8.76 22.47
C VAL A 195 0.55 9.66 21.38
N GLU A 196 0.35 10.93 21.73
CA GLU A 196 0.23 12.00 20.74
C GLU A 196 1.57 12.14 20.03
N SER A 197 1.89 11.20 19.13
CA SER A 197 3.05 11.37 18.28
C SER A 197 2.71 12.48 17.27
N LYS A 198 3.59 13.48 17.18
CA LYS A 198 3.49 14.57 16.20
C LYS A 198 3.38 14.05 14.75
N ALA A 199 3.72 12.80 14.50
CA ALA A 199 3.55 12.11 13.23
C ALA A 199 2.06 11.83 12.92
N ILE A 200 1.24 11.41 13.88
CA ILE A 200 -0.19 11.15 13.70
C ILE A 200 -0.93 12.44 13.34
N LEU A 201 -0.58 13.56 13.95
CA LEU A 201 -1.18 14.88 13.65
C LEU A 201 -0.81 15.43 12.27
N ASN A 202 0.30 14.98 11.67
CA ASN A 202 0.71 15.44 10.34
C ASN A 202 0.06 14.68 9.18
N TRP A 203 -0.37 13.42 9.35
CA TRP A 203 -1.00 12.68 8.25
C TRP A 203 -2.43 13.18 7.97
N GLU A 204 -3.21 13.56 8.98
CA GLU A 204 -4.54 14.15 8.78
C GLU A 204 -4.50 15.44 7.94
N LYS A 205 -3.36 16.17 7.98
CA LYS A 205 -3.14 17.39 7.18
C LYS A 205 -2.62 17.11 5.76
N ARG A 206 -2.15 15.90 5.45
CA ARG A 206 -1.57 15.56 4.12
C ARG A 206 -2.55 14.85 3.18
N VAL A 207 -3.70 14.40 3.68
CA VAL A 207 -4.74 13.79 2.84
C VAL A 207 -5.61 14.89 2.25
N THR A 208 -5.06 15.69 1.35
CA THR A 208 -5.86 16.41 0.36
C THR A 208 -5.98 15.48 -0.84
N ILE A 209 -7.01 14.63 -0.83
CA ILE A 209 -7.40 13.89 -2.02
C ILE A 209 -8.11 14.92 -2.94
N PRO A 210 -7.60 15.24 -4.12
CA PRO A 210 -8.41 15.85 -5.15
C PRO A 210 -9.22 14.72 -5.81
N GLY A 211 -10.25 14.28 -5.11
CA GLY A 211 -11.34 13.55 -5.73
C GLY A 211 -12.39 14.54 -6.22
N PRO A 212 -13.21 14.17 -7.24
CA PRO A 212 -14.34 15.00 -7.61
C PRO A 212 -15.20 15.19 -6.35
N VAL A 213 -15.37 16.45 -5.96
CA VAL A 213 -16.31 16.85 -4.91
C VAL A 213 -17.67 16.28 -5.31
N PRO A 214 -18.31 15.41 -4.49
CA PRO A 214 -19.67 15.02 -4.77
C PRO A 214 -20.50 16.30 -4.85
N PRO A 215 -21.51 16.37 -5.76
CA PRO A 215 -22.35 17.55 -5.86
C PRO A 215 -22.87 17.89 -4.48
N ALA A 216 -22.70 19.15 -4.08
CA ALA A 216 -23.15 19.66 -2.80
C ALA A 216 -24.64 19.29 -2.67
N PHE A 217 -24.97 18.53 -1.63
CA PHE A 217 -26.36 18.41 -1.20
C PHE A 217 -26.79 19.82 -0.85
N LEU A 218 -27.71 20.38 -1.63
CA LEU A 218 -28.36 21.64 -1.30
C LEU A 218 -29.13 21.39 -0.01
N GLU A 219 -28.88 22.20 1.02
CA GLU A 219 -29.69 22.24 2.22
C GLU A 219 -31.17 22.38 1.81
N GLY A 220 -31.97 21.35 2.00
CA GLY A 220 -33.40 21.38 1.70
C GLY A 220 -34.10 20.04 1.57
N ASP A 221 -33.41 18.94 1.35
CA ASP A 221 -34.04 17.64 1.21
C ASP A 221 -34.24 16.94 2.56
N VAL A 222 -35.33 17.31 3.23
CA VAL A 222 -35.88 16.55 4.37
C VAL A 222 -36.61 15.34 3.79
N LEU A 223 -36.00 14.16 3.85
CA LEU A 223 -36.69 12.90 3.61
C LEU A 223 -37.53 12.56 4.85
N THR A 224 -38.82 12.84 4.76
CA THR A 224 -39.83 12.28 5.67
C THR A 224 -40.05 10.82 5.30
N TYR A 225 -39.67 9.92 6.20
CA TYR A 225 -40.14 8.53 6.16
C TYR A 225 -41.54 8.48 6.80
N GLU A 226 -42.56 8.19 6.00
CA GLU A 226 -43.83 7.70 6.48
C GLU A 226 -43.86 6.17 6.32
N GLY A 227 -44.27 5.47 7.41
CA GLY A 227 -44.90 4.16 7.46
C GLY A 227 -43.99 2.95 7.49
#